data_f2e5f153014d68bc9ff95c1d09c3ff7e
#
_entry.id   f2e5f153014d68bc9ff95c1d09c3ff7e
#
_cell.length_a   1.000
_cell.length_b   1.000
_cell.length_c   1.000
_cell.angle_alpha   90.00
_cell.angle_beta   90.00
_cell.angle_gamma   90.00
#
_symmetry.space_group_name_H-M   'P 1'
#
loop_
_entity.id
_entity.type
_entity.pdbx_description
1 polymer ?
#
loop_
_entity_poly.entity_id
_entity_poly.type
_entity_poly.pdbx_seq_one_letter_code
_entity_poly.pdbx_strand_id
1 'polypeptide(L)'
;MYKRQVIKENGAIAAQKGYSCGIKGIPNYPAAICASINDEVIHGIPSKKTIIKDGDIVSIDLVVYKNGFNGDAARTYIVGSASKEVQRLIDVTKQAFFEGIKYAIKGNRVGDISHAIGEFVHKNGYSVVREFQGHGIGRQMHEDPGIPNYGKSGRGVRLEPGMTLAVEPMVIMGKPDILQLDDGWTIVTEDGSYSAHYENTILITEKEPEVLTLL
;
A
#
# COMPACT_ATOMS: atom_id res chain seq x y z
N MET A 1 9.07 17.58 5.90
CA MET A 1 8.71 19.00 5.66
C MET A 1 8.53 19.30 4.18
N TYR A 2 9.46 18.93 3.32
CA TYR A 2 9.44 19.18 1.87
C TYR A 2 8.24 18.57 1.14
N LYS A 3 7.91 17.28 1.39
CA LYS A 3 6.78 16.59 0.70
C LYS A 3 5.43 17.25 0.94
N ARG A 4 5.11 17.64 2.19
CA ARG A 4 3.89 18.40 2.49
C ARG A 4 3.85 19.73 1.76
N GLN A 5 5.01 20.37 1.59
CA GLN A 5 5.12 21.64 0.86
C GLN A 5 4.81 21.45 -0.61
N VAL A 6 5.37 20.41 -1.27
CA VAL A 6 5.08 20.07 -2.67
C VAL A 6 3.59 19.79 -2.87
N ILE A 7 2.95 19.00 -1.99
CA ILE A 7 1.51 18.74 -2.06
C ILE A 7 0.72 20.04 -2.03
N LYS A 8 1.04 20.94 -1.08
CA LYS A 8 0.36 22.25 -0.92
C LYS A 8 0.60 23.18 -2.12
N GLU A 9 1.83 23.24 -2.64
CA GLU A 9 2.20 24.07 -3.80
C GLU A 9 1.45 23.65 -5.07
N ASN A 10 1.06 22.37 -5.15
CA ASN A 10 0.23 21.84 -6.22
C ASN A 10 -1.28 21.96 -5.95
N GLY A 11 -1.70 22.73 -4.96
CA GLY A 11 -3.11 22.96 -4.63
C GLY A 11 -3.84 21.74 -4.06
N ALA A 12 -3.09 20.82 -3.44
CA ALA A 12 -3.62 19.60 -2.87
C ALA A 12 -3.45 19.54 -1.34
N ILE A 13 -4.10 18.57 -0.71
CA ILE A 13 -4.07 18.31 0.74
C ILE A 13 -3.44 16.93 0.96
N ALA A 14 -2.54 16.83 1.94
CA ALA A 14 -2.05 15.53 2.43
C ALA A 14 -3.16 14.92 3.31
N ALA A 15 -3.91 13.97 2.75
CA ALA A 15 -5.15 13.46 3.35
C ALA A 15 -4.90 12.61 4.60
N GLN A 16 -3.76 11.93 4.67
CA GLN A 16 -3.37 11.13 5.85
C GLN A 16 -3.19 11.99 7.11
N LYS A 17 -2.77 13.26 6.96
CA LYS A 17 -2.52 14.10 8.13
C LYS A 17 -3.80 14.48 8.87
N GLY A 18 -3.93 14.02 10.10
CA GLY A 18 -5.11 14.21 10.93
C GLY A 18 -6.19 13.15 10.70
N TYR A 19 -5.91 12.14 9.88
CA TYR A 19 -6.80 11.00 9.66
C TYR A 19 -7.05 10.26 10.97
N SER A 20 -8.31 9.92 11.23
CA SER A 20 -8.73 9.13 12.40
C SER A 20 -9.17 7.74 11.95
N CYS A 21 -8.61 6.71 12.55
CA CYS A 21 -9.08 5.33 12.35
C CYS A 21 -10.40 5.01 13.07
N GLY A 22 -10.94 5.96 13.85
CA GLY A 22 -12.18 5.79 14.61
C GLY A 22 -12.06 4.92 15.88
N ILE A 23 -10.87 4.43 16.20
CA ILE A 23 -10.63 3.60 17.39
C ILE A 23 -10.33 4.50 18.59
N LYS A 24 -11.09 4.34 19.66
CA LYS A 24 -10.90 5.10 20.90
C LYS A 24 -9.52 4.82 21.50
N GLY A 25 -8.77 5.88 21.76
CA GLY A 25 -7.43 5.80 22.37
C GLY A 25 -6.30 5.87 21.34
N ILE A 26 -6.57 5.70 20.05
CA ILE A 26 -5.57 5.91 19.00
C ILE A 26 -5.62 7.39 18.56
N PRO A 27 -4.49 8.12 18.64
CA PRO A 27 -4.44 9.52 18.19
C PRO A 27 -4.59 9.61 16.66
N ASN A 28 -5.05 10.74 16.17
CA ASN A 28 -5.09 10.98 14.72
C ASN A 28 -3.66 10.90 14.13
N TYR A 29 -3.56 10.37 12.90
CA TYR A 29 -2.26 10.21 12.24
C TYR A 29 -1.52 11.56 12.11
N PRO A 30 -0.28 11.67 12.62
CA PRO A 30 0.33 12.99 12.81
C PRO A 30 1.04 13.56 11.58
N ALA A 31 1.33 12.72 10.58
CA ALA A 31 2.22 13.07 9.47
C ALA A 31 1.47 13.22 8.14
N ALA A 32 2.14 13.80 7.14
CA ALA A 32 1.59 14.00 5.80
C ALA A 32 1.85 12.84 4.83
N ILE A 33 2.65 11.88 5.26
CA ILE A 33 2.99 10.63 4.55
C ILE A 33 3.26 9.56 5.59
N CYS A 34 3.14 8.29 5.23
CA CYS A 34 3.77 7.20 5.96
C CYS A 34 5.21 7.00 5.46
N ALA A 35 6.11 6.63 6.36
CA ALA A 35 7.49 6.27 6.03
C ALA A 35 7.87 5.07 6.89
N SER A 36 7.70 3.88 6.33
CA SER A 36 7.91 2.61 7.00
C SER A 36 9.28 2.05 6.63
N ILE A 37 10.11 1.72 7.62
CA ILE A 37 11.53 1.39 7.43
C ILE A 37 11.75 -0.09 7.76
N ASN A 38 12.40 -0.83 6.85
CA ASN A 38 12.83 -2.22 7.01
C ASN A 38 11.69 -3.19 7.35
N ASP A 39 11.51 -3.50 8.63
CA ASP A 39 10.47 -4.37 9.18
C ASP A 39 9.13 -3.66 9.43
N GLU A 40 9.11 -2.32 9.32
CA GLU A 40 7.85 -1.58 9.32
C GLU A 40 7.10 -1.85 8.01
N VAL A 41 5.92 -2.44 8.13
CA VAL A 41 5.08 -2.84 6.98
C VAL A 41 4.39 -1.62 6.38
N ILE A 42 3.58 -0.93 7.20
CA ILE A 42 2.77 0.24 6.83
C ILE A 42 2.62 1.19 8.01
N HIS A 43 2.12 2.37 7.72
CA HIS A 43 1.75 3.42 8.69
C HIS A 43 2.90 3.94 9.56
N GLY A 44 4.16 3.66 9.20
CA GLY A 44 5.32 4.17 9.91
C GLY A 44 5.28 5.70 10.03
N ILE A 45 5.43 6.22 11.26
CA ILE A 45 5.36 7.65 11.53
C ILE A 45 6.74 8.30 11.31
N PRO A 46 6.90 9.19 10.31
CA PRO A 46 8.17 9.86 10.08
C PRO A 46 8.65 10.62 11.31
N SER A 47 9.89 10.35 11.75
CA SER A 47 10.48 10.97 12.93
C SER A 47 11.86 11.54 12.65
N LYS A 48 12.17 12.70 13.25
CA LYS A 48 13.53 13.27 13.24
C LYS A 48 14.55 12.45 14.06
N LYS A 49 14.04 11.56 14.92
CA LYS A 49 14.88 10.67 15.74
C LYS A 49 15.33 9.43 14.98
N THR A 50 14.60 9.06 13.93
CA THR A 50 14.92 7.92 13.08
C THR A 50 15.87 8.37 11.98
N ILE A 51 17.10 7.90 12.04
CA ILE A 51 18.15 8.19 11.07
C ILE A 51 18.24 7.05 10.08
N ILE A 52 17.90 7.33 8.85
CA ILE A 52 18.01 6.37 7.73
C ILE A 52 19.48 6.11 7.43
N LYS A 53 19.85 4.85 7.21
CA LYS A 53 21.21 4.38 6.98
C LYS A 53 21.36 3.76 5.60
N ASP A 54 22.59 3.62 5.14
CA ASP A 54 22.91 2.82 3.95
C ASP A 54 22.47 1.37 4.18
N GLY A 55 21.77 0.80 3.19
CA GLY A 55 21.17 -0.54 3.27
C GLY A 55 19.74 -0.60 3.78
N ASP A 56 19.20 0.48 4.38
CA ASP A 56 17.78 0.52 4.74
C ASP A 56 16.89 0.52 3.50
N ILE A 57 15.69 -0.01 3.65
CA ILE A 57 14.59 0.23 2.70
C ILE A 57 13.53 1.08 3.36
N VAL A 58 12.88 1.94 2.57
CA VAL A 58 11.84 2.84 3.07
C VAL A 58 10.64 2.77 2.16
N SER A 59 9.52 2.31 2.68
CA SER A 59 8.22 2.38 2.02
C SER A 59 7.60 3.75 2.30
N ILE A 60 7.45 4.53 1.25
CA ILE A 60 6.77 5.84 1.30
C ILE A 60 5.38 5.65 0.74
N ASP A 61 4.38 5.95 1.54
CA ASP A 61 2.98 5.91 1.19
C ASP A 61 2.34 7.28 1.42
N LEU A 62 1.56 7.74 0.48
CA LEU A 62 0.92 9.05 0.54
C LEU A 62 -0.44 9.08 -0.14
N VAL A 63 -1.41 9.65 0.56
CA VAL A 63 -2.72 10.00 0.02
C VAL A 63 -2.82 11.50 -0.21
N VAL A 64 -3.23 11.85 -1.41
CA VAL A 64 -3.41 13.26 -1.82
C VAL A 64 -4.88 13.50 -2.15
N TYR A 65 -5.48 14.51 -1.49
CA TYR A 65 -6.83 14.97 -1.80
C TYR A 65 -6.77 16.23 -2.65
N LYS A 66 -7.42 16.20 -3.81
CA LYS A 66 -7.51 17.35 -4.71
C LYS A 66 -8.83 17.31 -5.50
N ASN A 67 -9.46 18.47 -5.67
CA ASN A 67 -10.68 18.65 -6.49
C ASN A 67 -11.82 17.68 -6.11
N GLY A 68 -11.94 17.31 -4.83
CA GLY A 68 -13.02 16.44 -4.35
C GLY A 68 -12.69 14.94 -4.36
N PHE A 69 -11.46 14.54 -4.75
CA PHE A 69 -11.07 13.14 -4.84
C PHE A 69 -9.72 12.88 -4.17
N ASN A 70 -9.55 11.64 -3.70
CA ASN A 70 -8.29 11.13 -3.19
C ASN A 70 -7.59 10.30 -4.28
N GLY A 71 -6.26 10.34 -4.26
CA GLY A 71 -5.39 9.43 -5.00
C GLY A 71 -4.33 8.90 -4.04
N ASP A 72 -4.07 7.61 -4.10
CA ASP A 72 -3.21 6.88 -3.20
C ASP A 72 -2.10 6.16 -3.93
N ALA A 73 -0.89 6.17 -3.35
CA ALA A 73 0.26 5.47 -3.92
C ALA A 73 1.35 5.20 -2.90
N ALA A 74 1.93 4.00 -2.96
CA ALA A 74 3.10 3.65 -2.16
C ALA A 74 4.24 3.07 -3.00
N ARG A 75 5.47 3.34 -2.57
CA ARG A 75 6.71 2.84 -3.18
C ARG A 75 7.74 2.55 -2.11
N THR A 76 8.44 1.43 -2.27
CA THR A 76 9.62 1.08 -1.46
C THR A 76 10.90 1.45 -2.20
N TYR A 77 11.79 2.14 -1.52
CA TYR A 77 13.08 2.60 -2.04
C TYR A 77 14.24 2.04 -1.21
N ILE A 78 15.33 1.69 -1.86
CA ILE A 78 16.60 1.35 -1.19
C ILE A 78 17.36 2.65 -0.92
N VAL A 79 17.94 2.75 0.26
CA VAL A 79 18.85 3.82 0.64
C VAL A 79 20.28 3.34 0.43
N GLY A 80 20.99 3.96 -0.49
CA GLY A 80 22.34 3.52 -0.86
C GLY A 80 22.34 2.17 -1.57
N SER A 81 22.87 1.12 -0.92
CA SER A 81 23.01 -0.22 -1.49
C SER A 81 22.39 -1.28 -0.56
N ALA A 82 21.67 -2.23 -1.11
CA ALA A 82 21.09 -3.35 -0.38
C ALA A 82 21.50 -4.71 -0.97
N SER A 83 21.21 -5.79 -0.26
CA SER A 83 21.44 -7.15 -0.76
C SER A 83 20.53 -7.45 -1.96
N LYS A 84 20.92 -8.45 -2.76
CA LYS A 84 20.10 -8.95 -3.86
C LYS A 84 18.74 -9.49 -3.40
N GLU A 85 18.67 -10.01 -2.19
CA GLU A 85 17.42 -10.51 -1.60
C GLU A 85 16.44 -9.39 -1.30
N VAL A 86 16.93 -8.28 -0.76
CA VAL A 86 16.14 -7.08 -0.48
C VAL A 86 15.65 -6.45 -1.80
N GLN A 87 16.52 -6.32 -2.80
CA GLN A 87 16.10 -5.85 -4.12
C GLN A 87 15.02 -6.76 -4.72
N ARG A 88 15.20 -8.08 -4.59
CA ARG A 88 14.22 -9.06 -5.08
C ARG A 88 12.86 -8.94 -4.37
N LEU A 89 12.84 -8.68 -3.04
CA LEU A 89 11.60 -8.41 -2.30
C LEU A 89 10.84 -7.24 -2.94
N ILE A 90 11.51 -6.12 -3.17
CA ILE A 90 10.92 -4.91 -3.77
C ILE A 90 10.39 -5.19 -5.18
N ASP A 91 11.18 -5.89 -6.00
CA ASP A 91 10.80 -6.23 -7.37
C ASP A 91 9.60 -7.17 -7.41
N VAL A 92 9.54 -8.17 -6.53
CA VAL A 92 8.42 -9.10 -6.41
C VAL A 92 7.17 -8.37 -5.92
N THR A 93 7.29 -7.47 -4.95
CA THR A 93 6.18 -6.67 -4.44
C THR A 93 5.59 -5.79 -5.54
N LYS A 94 6.43 -5.09 -6.29
CA LYS A 94 6.03 -4.32 -7.46
C LYS A 94 5.37 -5.20 -8.52
N GLN A 95 5.96 -6.33 -8.86
CA GLN A 95 5.42 -7.23 -9.88
C GLN A 95 4.10 -7.86 -9.45
N ALA A 96 3.91 -8.14 -8.15
CA ALA A 96 2.65 -8.65 -7.62
C ALA A 96 1.47 -7.73 -7.91
N PHE A 97 1.67 -6.40 -7.80
CA PHE A 97 0.67 -5.43 -8.23
C PHE A 97 0.29 -5.62 -9.70
N PHE A 98 1.29 -5.67 -10.60
CA PHE A 98 1.03 -5.82 -12.04
C PHE A 98 0.40 -7.17 -12.39
N GLU A 99 0.75 -8.24 -11.68
CA GLU A 99 0.07 -9.53 -11.85
C GLU A 99 -1.40 -9.47 -11.41
N GLY A 100 -1.67 -8.79 -10.29
CA GLY A 100 -3.03 -8.60 -9.78
C GLY A 100 -3.91 -7.81 -10.73
N ILE A 101 -3.44 -6.66 -11.21
CA ILE A 101 -4.26 -5.77 -12.04
C ILE A 101 -4.57 -6.33 -13.43
N LYS A 102 -3.90 -7.37 -13.90
CA LYS A 102 -4.31 -8.10 -15.12
C LYS A 102 -5.75 -8.63 -15.01
N TYR A 103 -6.22 -8.86 -13.79
CA TYR A 103 -7.56 -9.33 -13.48
C TYR A 103 -8.54 -8.20 -13.10
N ALA A 104 -8.06 -6.96 -13.05
CA ALA A 104 -8.86 -5.78 -12.73
C ALA A 104 -9.70 -5.31 -13.94
N ILE A 105 -10.43 -6.23 -14.56
CA ILE A 105 -11.23 -6.02 -15.76
C ILE A 105 -12.72 -6.20 -15.48
N LYS A 106 -13.55 -5.52 -16.24
CA LYS A 106 -15.00 -5.58 -16.15
C LYS A 106 -15.51 -7.03 -16.10
N GLY A 107 -16.36 -7.31 -15.13
CA GLY A 107 -17.01 -8.60 -14.96
C GLY A 107 -16.26 -9.59 -14.09
N ASN A 108 -14.95 -9.46 -13.94
CA ASN A 108 -14.18 -10.17 -12.92
C ASN A 108 -14.60 -9.72 -11.51
N ARG A 109 -14.02 -10.32 -10.50
CA ARG A 109 -14.28 -10.01 -9.10
C ARG A 109 -13.02 -9.58 -8.36
N VAL A 110 -13.18 -8.87 -7.26
CA VAL A 110 -12.07 -8.48 -6.37
C VAL A 110 -11.17 -9.69 -6.03
N GLY A 111 -11.77 -10.86 -5.76
CA GLY A 111 -11.02 -12.07 -5.45
C GLY A 111 -10.13 -12.58 -6.60
N ASP A 112 -10.34 -12.16 -7.83
CA ASP A 112 -9.46 -12.53 -8.95
C ASP A 112 -8.15 -11.73 -8.87
N ILE A 113 -8.22 -10.45 -8.51
CA ILE A 113 -7.05 -9.60 -8.21
C ILE A 113 -6.31 -10.17 -7.00
N SER A 114 -7.02 -10.39 -5.90
CA SER A 114 -6.49 -10.87 -4.63
C SER A 114 -5.76 -12.21 -4.77
N HIS A 115 -6.36 -13.15 -5.50
CA HIS A 115 -5.78 -14.47 -5.77
C HIS A 115 -4.48 -14.36 -6.57
N ALA A 116 -4.49 -13.56 -7.63
CA ALA A 116 -3.31 -13.39 -8.49
C ALA A 116 -2.12 -12.79 -7.73
N ILE A 117 -2.36 -11.78 -6.88
CA ILE A 117 -1.35 -11.19 -6.00
C ILE A 117 -0.78 -12.26 -5.06
N GLY A 118 -1.64 -12.93 -4.30
CA GLY A 118 -1.23 -13.91 -3.29
C GLY A 118 -0.46 -15.08 -3.87
N GLU A 119 -0.95 -15.66 -4.98
CA GLU A 119 -0.27 -16.76 -5.68
C GLU A 119 1.10 -16.35 -6.21
N PHE A 120 1.20 -15.15 -6.79
CA PHE A 120 2.48 -14.65 -7.30
C PHE A 120 3.50 -14.46 -6.17
N VAL A 121 3.11 -13.83 -5.07
CA VAL A 121 3.97 -13.60 -3.90
C VAL A 121 4.42 -14.93 -3.30
N HIS A 122 3.47 -15.87 -3.09
CA HIS A 122 3.76 -17.18 -2.52
C HIS A 122 4.72 -18.02 -3.41
N LYS A 123 4.51 -18.05 -4.72
CA LYS A 123 5.41 -18.71 -5.68
C LYS A 123 6.83 -18.16 -5.65
N ASN A 124 7.00 -16.90 -5.25
CA ASN A 124 8.30 -16.28 -5.08
C ASN A 124 8.92 -16.51 -3.70
N GLY A 125 8.25 -17.26 -2.79
CA GLY A 125 8.75 -17.62 -1.47
C GLY A 125 8.56 -16.55 -0.40
N TYR A 126 7.66 -15.60 -0.61
CA TYR A 126 7.32 -14.51 0.31
C TYR A 126 5.91 -14.67 0.88
N SER A 127 5.60 -13.88 1.90
CA SER A 127 4.29 -13.82 2.55
C SER A 127 3.58 -12.50 2.25
N VAL A 128 2.24 -12.52 2.20
CA VAL A 128 1.41 -11.31 2.17
C VAL A 128 0.82 -11.04 3.54
N VAL A 129 0.66 -9.77 3.87
CA VAL A 129 -0.09 -9.33 5.06
C VAL A 129 -1.56 -9.74 4.90
N ARG A 130 -2.20 -10.16 6.00
CA ARG A 130 -3.57 -10.67 6.00
C ARG A 130 -4.57 -9.74 6.67
N GLU A 131 -4.12 -8.94 7.61
CA GLU A 131 -4.93 -8.05 8.45
C GLU A 131 -5.24 -6.71 7.76
N PHE A 132 -4.45 -6.37 6.75
CA PHE A 132 -4.61 -5.16 5.95
C PHE A 132 -4.85 -5.50 4.48
N GLN A 133 -5.51 -4.58 3.78
CA GLN A 133 -5.96 -4.82 2.42
C GLN A 133 -6.14 -3.50 1.67
N GLY A 134 -6.10 -3.54 0.36
CA GLY A 134 -6.51 -2.46 -0.50
C GLY A 134 -8.01 -2.14 -0.39
N HIS A 135 -8.44 -1.08 -1.01
CA HIS A 135 -9.79 -0.53 -0.82
C HIS A 135 -10.29 0.23 -2.06
N GLY A 136 -11.59 0.46 -2.11
CA GLY A 136 -12.14 1.49 -2.97
C GLY A 136 -11.62 2.86 -2.52
N ILE A 137 -11.47 3.78 -3.47
CA ILE A 137 -10.98 5.14 -3.21
C ILE A 137 -11.71 6.11 -4.13
N GLY A 138 -12.00 7.30 -3.62
CA GLY A 138 -12.69 8.31 -4.41
C GLY A 138 -12.90 9.59 -3.61
N ARG A 139 -14.15 9.89 -3.28
CA ARG A 139 -14.46 11.06 -2.45
C ARG A 139 -13.98 10.88 -1.01
N GLN A 140 -14.01 9.65 -0.51
CA GLN A 140 -13.38 9.28 0.74
C GLN A 140 -12.03 8.59 0.47
N MET A 141 -11.13 8.62 1.46
CA MET A 141 -9.85 7.94 1.39
C MET A 141 -10.05 6.42 1.30
N HIS A 142 -10.94 5.89 2.11
CA HIS A 142 -11.30 4.48 2.13
C HIS A 142 -12.79 4.32 1.81
N GLU A 143 -13.08 3.58 0.75
CA GLU A 143 -14.41 3.21 0.29
C GLU A 143 -14.49 1.70 0.06
N ASP A 144 -15.69 1.15 -0.02
CA ASP A 144 -15.89 -0.23 -0.49
C ASP A 144 -15.54 -0.36 -2.00
N PRO A 145 -15.11 -1.53 -2.46
CA PRO A 145 -14.87 -2.77 -1.71
C PRO A 145 -13.46 -2.85 -1.11
N GLY A 146 -13.28 -3.66 -0.05
CA GLY A 146 -11.96 -4.10 0.39
C GLY A 146 -11.32 -5.05 -0.61
N ILE A 147 -9.99 -4.98 -0.78
CA ILE A 147 -9.20 -5.74 -1.76
C ILE A 147 -8.06 -6.46 -1.05
N PRO A 148 -8.28 -7.63 -0.46
CA PRO A 148 -7.21 -8.40 0.17
C PRO A 148 -6.11 -8.79 -0.82
N ASN A 149 -4.88 -8.95 -0.31
CA ASN A 149 -3.74 -9.42 -1.11
C ASN A 149 -3.67 -10.95 -1.23
N TYR A 150 -4.72 -11.64 -0.84
CA TYR A 150 -4.88 -13.10 -0.90
C TYR A 150 -6.36 -13.47 -1.01
N GLY A 151 -6.64 -14.68 -1.44
CA GLY A 151 -8.02 -15.17 -1.49
C GLY A 151 -8.29 -16.17 -2.59
N LYS A 152 -9.58 -16.44 -2.81
CA LYS A 152 -10.04 -17.37 -3.85
C LYS A 152 -10.54 -16.57 -5.06
N SER A 153 -10.08 -16.96 -6.25
CA SER A 153 -10.60 -16.45 -7.52
C SER A 153 -12.13 -16.63 -7.62
N GLY A 154 -12.80 -15.74 -8.32
CA GLY A 154 -14.25 -15.72 -8.53
C GLY A 154 -15.07 -15.31 -7.31
N ARG A 155 -14.47 -14.71 -6.27
CA ARG A 155 -15.16 -14.26 -5.05
C ARG A 155 -15.14 -12.73 -4.91
N GLY A 156 -15.96 -12.24 -4.01
CA GLY A 156 -16.07 -10.81 -3.71
C GLY A 156 -16.92 -10.03 -4.71
N VAL A 157 -16.84 -8.72 -4.61
CA VAL A 157 -17.59 -7.76 -5.43
C VAL A 157 -17.20 -7.89 -6.90
N ARG A 158 -18.18 -7.78 -7.80
CA ARG A 158 -17.94 -7.74 -9.25
C ARG A 158 -17.36 -6.38 -9.62
N LEU A 159 -16.36 -6.39 -10.47
CA LEU A 159 -15.72 -5.18 -10.98
C LEU A 159 -16.55 -4.57 -12.11
N GLU A 160 -16.87 -3.29 -11.96
CA GLU A 160 -17.65 -2.51 -12.93
C GLU A 160 -16.86 -1.26 -13.36
N PRO A 161 -16.97 -0.83 -14.61
CA PRO A 161 -16.34 0.39 -15.09
C PRO A 161 -16.74 1.60 -14.26
N GLY A 162 -15.78 2.47 -13.98
CA GLY A 162 -15.93 3.64 -13.12
C GLY A 162 -15.53 3.40 -11.66
N MET A 163 -15.32 2.16 -11.22
CA MET A 163 -14.74 1.89 -9.91
C MET A 163 -13.29 2.34 -9.88
N THR A 164 -12.90 3.08 -8.84
CA THR A 164 -11.51 3.42 -8.53
C THR A 164 -11.07 2.66 -7.27
N LEU A 165 -9.91 2.01 -7.36
CA LEU A 165 -9.42 1.06 -6.36
C LEU A 165 -7.98 1.36 -6.02
N ALA A 166 -7.62 1.35 -4.75
CA ALA A 166 -6.26 1.27 -4.25
C ALA A 166 -5.87 -0.21 -4.17
N VAL A 167 -4.95 -0.63 -5.02
CA VAL A 167 -4.41 -2.00 -5.02
C VAL A 167 -2.99 -1.94 -4.46
N GLU A 168 -2.77 -2.60 -3.33
CA GLU A 168 -1.61 -2.33 -2.47
C GLU A 168 -1.01 -3.62 -1.87
N PRO A 169 -0.28 -4.43 -2.65
CA PRO A 169 0.45 -5.55 -2.07
C PRO A 169 1.47 -5.10 -1.03
N MET A 170 1.30 -5.63 0.19
CA MET A 170 2.22 -5.57 1.31
C MET A 170 2.86 -6.94 1.47
N VAL A 171 4.15 -7.04 1.18
CA VAL A 171 4.88 -8.30 1.06
C VAL A 171 5.97 -8.38 2.12
N ILE A 172 6.02 -9.49 2.84
CA ILE A 172 6.95 -9.76 3.93
C ILE A 172 7.96 -10.83 3.48
N MET A 173 9.24 -10.62 3.76
CA MET A 173 10.31 -11.55 3.44
C MET A 173 10.21 -12.85 4.25
N GLY A 174 9.68 -12.78 5.46
CA GLY A 174 9.49 -13.87 6.40
C GLY A 174 8.05 -14.34 6.54
N LYS A 175 7.63 -14.53 7.81
CA LYS A 175 6.29 -14.98 8.18
C LYS A 175 5.26 -13.86 8.01
N PRO A 176 3.96 -14.20 7.79
CA PRO A 176 2.92 -13.20 7.56
C PRO A 176 2.45 -12.45 8.82
N ASP A 177 2.90 -12.87 10.01
CA ASP A 177 2.42 -12.35 11.28
C ASP A 177 2.97 -10.94 11.55
N ILE A 178 2.13 -10.06 12.06
CA ILE A 178 2.43 -8.63 12.27
C ILE A 178 2.06 -8.18 13.69
N LEU A 179 2.69 -7.08 14.13
CA LEU A 179 2.41 -6.43 15.40
C LEU A 179 2.16 -4.93 15.19
N GLN A 180 1.28 -4.36 16.00
CA GLN A 180 1.07 -2.92 16.08
C GLN A 180 1.92 -2.35 17.22
N LEU A 181 2.67 -1.28 16.95
CA LEU A 181 3.47 -0.60 17.97
C LEU A 181 2.61 0.28 18.89
N ASP A 182 3.17 0.67 20.02
CA ASP A 182 2.50 1.49 21.06
C ASP A 182 2.11 2.90 20.57
N ASP A 183 2.64 3.36 19.43
CA ASP A 183 2.22 4.61 18.81
C ASP A 183 0.80 4.54 18.22
N GLY A 184 0.23 3.33 18.15
CA GLY A 184 -1.11 3.04 17.69
C GLY A 184 -1.26 3.03 16.16
N TRP A 185 -0.16 3.22 15.40
CA TRP A 185 -0.19 3.28 13.94
C TRP A 185 0.79 2.34 13.26
N THR A 186 2.05 2.38 13.67
CA THR A 186 3.11 1.63 13.00
C THR A 186 2.88 0.13 13.11
N ILE A 187 2.81 -0.55 11.99
CA ILE A 187 2.71 -2.00 11.88
C ILE A 187 4.08 -2.55 11.49
N VAL A 188 4.55 -3.54 12.23
CA VAL A 188 5.83 -4.21 12.00
C VAL A 188 5.64 -5.71 11.77
N THR A 189 6.60 -6.36 11.10
CA THR A 189 6.65 -7.82 11.04
C THR A 189 7.00 -8.39 12.41
N GLU A 190 6.33 -9.46 12.85
CA GLU A 190 6.59 -10.07 14.16
C GLU A 190 7.98 -10.70 14.23
N ASP A 191 8.49 -11.21 13.13
CA ASP A 191 9.79 -11.88 13.04
C ASP A 191 10.97 -10.93 12.73
N GLY A 192 10.73 -9.61 12.59
CA GLY A 192 11.73 -8.60 12.27
C GLY A 192 12.26 -8.68 10.83
N SER A 193 11.62 -9.46 9.95
CA SER A 193 12.01 -9.54 8.54
C SER A 193 11.58 -8.30 7.76
N TYR A 194 12.27 -8.01 6.67
CA TYR A 194 11.95 -6.86 5.81
C TYR A 194 10.59 -6.99 5.16
N SER A 195 9.92 -5.84 5.00
CA SER A 195 8.66 -5.71 4.27
C SER A 195 8.76 -4.66 3.17
N ALA A 196 8.07 -4.88 2.06
CA ALA A 196 7.94 -3.91 0.98
C ALA A 196 6.47 -3.66 0.65
N HIS A 197 6.17 -2.44 0.25
CA HIS A 197 4.84 -1.96 -0.11
C HIS A 197 4.88 -1.31 -1.49
N TYR A 198 3.96 -1.69 -2.35
CA TYR A 198 3.77 -1.08 -3.66
C TYR A 198 2.29 -0.89 -3.94
N GLU A 199 1.89 0.31 -4.31
CA GLU A 199 0.49 0.66 -4.46
C GLU A 199 0.26 1.62 -5.62
N ASN A 200 -0.89 1.49 -6.27
CA ASN A 200 -1.47 2.54 -7.09
C ASN A 200 -3.00 2.55 -6.98
N THR A 201 -3.54 3.75 -7.18
CA THR A 201 -4.95 3.92 -7.54
C THR A 201 -5.13 3.52 -9.00
N ILE A 202 -6.09 2.63 -9.26
CA ILE A 202 -6.47 2.20 -10.60
C ILE A 202 -7.93 2.55 -10.88
N LEU A 203 -8.27 2.73 -12.15
CA LEU A 203 -9.63 2.86 -12.65
C LEU A 203 -10.02 1.58 -13.41
N ILE A 204 -11.15 0.98 -13.05
CA ILE A 204 -11.76 -0.09 -13.85
C ILE A 204 -12.41 0.53 -15.08
N THR A 205 -12.03 0.07 -16.26
CA THR A 205 -12.58 0.53 -17.53
C THR A 205 -13.41 -0.56 -18.22
N GLU A 206 -13.93 -0.28 -19.38
CA GLU A 206 -14.60 -1.30 -20.23
C GLU A 206 -13.61 -2.36 -20.78
N LYS A 207 -12.31 -2.08 -20.74
CA LYS A 207 -11.23 -2.93 -21.25
C LYS A 207 -10.22 -3.21 -20.17
N GLU A 208 -8.96 -2.76 -20.36
CA GLU A 208 -7.88 -2.88 -19.40
C GLU A 208 -7.97 -1.78 -18.33
N PRO A 209 -7.53 -2.05 -17.09
CA PRO A 209 -7.52 -1.02 -16.05
C PRO A 209 -6.54 0.10 -16.41
N GLU A 210 -6.88 1.31 -16.01
CA GLU A 210 -5.98 2.46 -16.10
C GLU A 210 -5.32 2.69 -14.74
N VAL A 211 -3.99 2.83 -14.72
CA VAL A 211 -3.25 3.15 -13.49
C VAL A 211 -3.12 4.66 -13.38
N LEU A 212 -3.85 5.26 -12.44
CA LEU A 212 -3.98 6.71 -12.31
C LEU A 212 -2.78 7.38 -11.62
N THR A 213 -2.01 6.64 -10.81
CA THR A 213 -0.89 7.16 -10.00
C THR A 213 0.48 6.62 -10.45
N LEU A 214 0.56 6.08 -11.66
CA LEU A 214 1.82 5.69 -12.29
C LEU A 214 2.48 6.93 -12.90
N LEU A 215 3.77 7.15 -12.55
CA LEU A 215 4.63 8.19 -13.11
C LEU A 215 5.42 7.65 -14.30
#